data_67fa86b0aa5d132abd045085305261a7
#
_entry.id   67fa86b0aa5d132abd045085305261a7
#
_cell.length_a   1.000
_cell.length_b   1.000
_cell.length_c   1.000
_cell.angle_alpha   90.00
_cell.angle_beta   90.00
_cell.angle_gamma   90.00
#
_symmetry.space_group_name_H-M   'P 1'
#
loop_
_entity.id
_entity.type
_entity.pdbx_description
1 polymer ?
#
loop_
_entity_poly.entity_id
_entity_poly.type
_entity_poly.pdbx_seq_one_letter_code
_entity_poly.pdbx_strand_id
1 'polypeptide(L)'
;LHPRVRRQRQMCIRDSRNTGSISGSKYIMSCYDKNEYLHEWQEFVLIKGLLNKFDYTVSAGYTEAEDCSAFTTKYLKTSIENIFQQHGLRPVQEYMRDKCDKNLVVVAPTGMGKTEASLLWLNGEKGFYTLPYVVSSNAIYERIRDRYEYKDVAILHSDSMHYYFEDQVNETDSDGYEKYQKAKLLSQPLTICTVDQLFKFVYKALGTEIFAATLKYSKIIIDEIQAYSPSVIAAIIYGLKIVTDMGGKFAIITATFPPVLGSLMHKYGLMADNQYEYRDFSALSNLKRHWIDIKDGDIEIDRVVEDSYDKNVLVICNTVKKAQQIYKSLTEKTDNVHLLHARFTKEHKRMLENEIIKFSDSENETGIWVTTQLVEASLDIDFDVLYTEMSTADSLMQRMGRCNRKGRYIPDKANIHIYINANGVGVSRAIYNREIYTRSVECLEKYIGRVMTESDKSEYINKVYCTDEIKDTDYYRDIEKFLAMFKELTPAEYSKSEADEKFRDINSIKIIPDDVYEDNREVISECIDIMHSSDADRREKNDARTKLDSYVISIQLYAYKKYPDGIDRDVIYGSDIHRSCIMYDFNVVDLTGAGLVLGEYERDIFV
;
A
#
# COMPACT_ATOMS: atom_id res chain seq x y z
N LEU A 1 -1.89 23.07 -24.01
CA LEU A 1 -3.29 23.45 -24.33
C LEU A 1 -3.31 24.66 -25.24
N HIS A 2 -3.95 24.53 -26.41
CA HIS A 2 -4.08 25.60 -27.41
C HIS A 2 -4.61 26.89 -26.74
N PRO A 3 -4.08 28.10 -27.02
CA PRO A 3 -4.48 29.35 -26.37
C PRO A 3 -5.99 29.63 -26.39
N ARG A 4 -6.72 29.11 -27.38
CA ARG A 4 -8.19 29.21 -27.46
C ARG A 4 -8.90 28.42 -26.35
N VAL A 5 -8.43 27.23 -26.01
CA VAL A 5 -9.02 26.39 -24.95
C VAL A 5 -8.78 27.02 -23.57
N ARG A 6 -7.62 27.64 -23.37
CA ARG A 6 -7.29 28.37 -22.13
C ARG A 6 -8.17 29.63 -21.96
N ARG A 7 -8.48 30.33 -23.07
CA ARG A 7 -9.41 31.47 -23.04
C ARG A 7 -10.86 31.04 -22.80
N GLN A 8 -11.32 29.95 -23.38
CA GLN A 8 -12.66 29.42 -23.10
C GLN A 8 -12.81 28.96 -21.64
N ARG A 9 -11.82 28.27 -21.08
CA ARG A 9 -11.82 27.95 -19.64
C ARG A 9 -11.82 29.18 -18.75
N GLN A 10 -11.07 30.22 -19.09
CA GLN A 10 -11.10 31.48 -18.35
C GLN A 10 -12.42 32.24 -18.52
N MET A 11 -13.08 32.14 -19.66
CA MET A 11 -14.43 32.69 -19.88
C MET A 11 -15.48 31.93 -19.06
N CYS A 12 -15.50 30.59 -19.10
CA CYS A 12 -16.44 29.80 -18.29
C CYS A 12 -16.26 30.03 -16.79
N ILE A 13 -15.01 30.19 -16.30
CA ILE A 13 -14.72 30.55 -14.90
C ILE A 13 -15.12 32.00 -14.58
N ARG A 14 -15.00 32.92 -15.54
CA ARG A 14 -15.44 34.32 -15.39
C ARG A 14 -16.95 34.46 -15.42
N ASP A 15 -17.64 33.75 -16.31
CA ASP A 15 -19.08 33.74 -16.40
C ASP A 15 -19.73 33.13 -15.16
N SER A 16 -19.16 32.09 -14.59
CA SER A 16 -19.57 31.53 -13.30
C SER A 16 -19.29 32.44 -12.11
N ARG A 17 -18.41 33.45 -12.25
CA ARG A 17 -18.17 34.48 -11.22
C ARG A 17 -19.04 35.72 -11.36
N ASN A 18 -19.55 36.03 -12.57
CA ASN A 18 -20.30 37.25 -12.87
C ASN A 18 -21.81 37.06 -12.91
N THR A 19 -22.31 35.85 -13.04
CA THR A 19 -23.69 35.58 -12.73
C THR A 19 -23.78 35.57 -11.22
N GLY A 20 -24.47 36.51 -10.62
CA GLY A 20 -24.85 36.53 -9.19
C GLY A 20 -25.68 35.30 -8.77
N SER A 21 -25.76 34.27 -9.61
CA SER A 21 -26.04 32.90 -9.25
C SER A 21 -24.88 32.48 -8.34
N ILE A 22 -25.10 32.63 -7.06
CA ILE A 22 -24.52 31.77 -6.05
C ILE A 22 -24.09 30.52 -6.78
N SER A 23 -22.83 30.21 -6.73
CA SER A 23 -22.47 28.90 -7.14
C SER A 23 -23.45 27.96 -6.45
N GLY A 24 -24.38 27.38 -7.22
CA GLY A 24 -25.42 26.49 -6.68
C GLY A 24 -24.78 25.40 -5.83
N SER A 25 -23.53 25.05 -6.17
CA SER A 25 -22.67 24.18 -5.38
C SER A 25 -22.35 24.72 -3.97
N LYS A 26 -22.04 26.02 -3.79
CA LYS A 26 -21.83 26.59 -2.45
C LYS A 26 -23.14 26.69 -1.66
N TYR A 27 -24.25 26.96 -2.32
CA TYR A 27 -25.56 27.02 -1.67
C TYR A 27 -26.05 25.62 -1.28
N ILE A 28 -26.02 24.65 -2.19
CA ILE A 28 -26.35 23.24 -1.91
C ILE A 28 -25.42 22.68 -0.82
N MET A 29 -24.15 23.08 -0.86
CA MET A 29 -23.17 22.65 0.13
C MET A 29 -23.29 23.37 1.48
N SER A 30 -23.78 24.61 1.51
CA SER A 30 -24.06 25.35 2.76
C SER A 30 -25.39 24.98 3.41
N CYS A 31 -26.36 24.51 2.61
CA CYS A 31 -27.63 23.96 3.10
C CYS A 31 -27.52 22.50 3.57
N TYR A 32 -26.31 21.92 3.48
CA TYR A 32 -26.02 20.55 3.88
C TYR A 32 -25.89 20.48 5.41
N ASP A 33 -27.00 20.48 6.11
CA ASP A 33 -27.00 20.21 7.53
C ASP A 33 -27.19 18.71 7.77
N LYS A 34 -26.20 18.15 8.40
CA LYS A 34 -26.04 16.90 9.17
C LYS A 34 -27.19 15.88 9.05
N ASN A 35 -27.13 15.02 8.05
CA ASN A 35 -27.98 13.85 7.82
C ASN A 35 -29.37 14.08 7.17
N GLU A 36 -29.87 15.27 7.06
CA GLU A 36 -31.21 15.51 6.47
C GLU A 36 -31.20 15.47 4.92
N TYR A 37 -30.01 15.68 4.30
CA TYR A 37 -29.86 15.83 2.83
C TYR A 37 -28.82 14.88 2.24
N LEU A 38 -28.69 13.68 2.81
CA LEU A 38 -27.70 12.70 2.32
C LEU A 38 -27.98 12.28 0.87
N HIS A 39 -29.24 12.16 0.51
CA HIS A 39 -29.67 11.77 -0.84
C HIS A 39 -29.30 12.83 -1.88
N GLU A 40 -29.61 14.10 -1.60
CA GLU A 40 -29.30 15.23 -2.48
C GLU A 40 -27.80 15.40 -2.67
N TRP A 41 -27.02 15.17 -1.60
CA TRP A 41 -25.56 15.16 -1.70
C TRP A 41 -25.05 14.03 -2.60
N GLN A 42 -25.59 12.84 -2.48
CA GLN A 42 -25.23 11.70 -3.32
C GLN A 42 -25.57 11.96 -4.79
N GLU A 43 -26.74 12.53 -5.08
CA GLU A 43 -27.12 12.95 -6.44
C GLU A 43 -26.18 14.02 -6.99
N PHE A 44 -25.87 15.04 -6.18
CA PHE A 44 -24.91 16.08 -6.56
C PHE A 44 -23.54 15.49 -6.89
N VAL A 45 -23.00 14.63 -6.02
CA VAL A 45 -21.71 13.97 -6.23
C VAL A 45 -21.71 13.12 -7.50
N LEU A 46 -22.78 12.39 -7.77
CA LEU A 46 -22.91 11.57 -8.97
C LEU A 46 -22.91 12.44 -10.23
N ILE A 47 -23.79 13.45 -10.29
CA ILE A 47 -23.90 14.32 -11.46
C ILE A 47 -22.60 15.08 -11.68
N LYS A 48 -22.05 15.71 -10.66
CA LYS A 48 -20.81 16.46 -10.77
C LYS A 48 -19.61 15.60 -11.08
N GLY A 49 -19.52 14.42 -10.46
CA GLY A 49 -18.44 13.46 -10.72
C GLY A 49 -18.43 12.99 -12.16
N LEU A 50 -19.59 12.67 -12.74
CA LEU A 50 -19.72 12.29 -14.15
C LEU A 50 -19.40 13.47 -15.07
N LEU A 51 -19.90 14.67 -14.78
CA LEU A 51 -19.57 15.87 -15.57
C LEU A 51 -18.06 16.16 -15.56
N ASN A 52 -17.42 16.07 -14.39
CA ASN A 52 -15.98 16.22 -14.28
C ASN A 52 -15.24 15.13 -15.08
N LYS A 53 -15.73 13.89 -15.04
CA LYS A 53 -15.14 12.79 -15.80
C LYS A 53 -15.19 13.05 -17.31
N PHE A 54 -16.33 13.49 -17.82
CA PHE A 54 -16.47 13.85 -19.24
C PHE A 54 -15.59 15.05 -19.61
N ASP A 55 -15.59 16.12 -18.81
CA ASP A 55 -14.77 17.31 -19.06
C ASP A 55 -13.28 16.97 -19.08
N TYR A 56 -12.80 16.16 -18.14
CA TYR A 56 -11.41 15.74 -18.07
C TYR A 56 -11.04 14.84 -19.26
N THR A 57 -11.94 13.94 -19.66
CA THR A 57 -11.75 13.06 -20.82
C THR A 57 -11.57 13.86 -22.10
N VAL A 58 -12.49 14.77 -22.39
CA VAL A 58 -12.43 15.66 -23.57
C VAL A 58 -11.20 16.57 -23.51
N SER A 59 -10.89 17.10 -22.33
CA SER A 59 -9.71 17.95 -22.13
C SER A 59 -8.38 17.20 -22.33
N ALA A 60 -8.37 15.89 -22.14
CA ALA A 60 -7.22 15.02 -22.39
C ALA A 60 -7.15 14.57 -23.88
N GLY A 61 -8.16 14.91 -24.69
CA GLY A 61 -8.22 14.56 -26.11
C GLY A 61 -8.87 13.20 -26.41
N TYR A 62 -9.51 12.57 -25.42
CA TYR A 62 -10.21 11.30 -25.61
C TYR A 62 -11.69 11.53 -25.94
N THR A 63 -12.24 10.62 -26.72
CA THR A 63 -13.66 10.63 -27.14
C THR A 63 -14.56 9.83 -26.20
N GLU A 64 -13.99 8.93 -25.40
CA GLU A 64 -14.70 8.02 -24.53
C GLU A 64 -14.22 8.16 -23.07
N ALA A 65 -15.15 8.37 -22.15
CA ALA A 65 -14.86 8.49 -20.72
C ALA A 65 -14.68 7.13 -20.02
N GLU A 66 -15.22 6.10 -20.63
CA GLU A 66 -15.02 4.70 -20.28
C GLU A 66 -14.65 3.97 -21.56
N ASP A 67 -13.67 3.09 -21.51
CA ASP A 67 -13.38 2.18 -22.61
C ASP A 67 -14.62 1.30 -22.88
N CYS A 68 -14.98 1.02 -24.13
CA CYS A 68 -16.12 0.17 -24.44
C CYS A 68 -15.99 -1.25 -23.90
N SER A 69 -14.77 -1.74 -23.73
CA SER A 69 -14.45 -2.95 -22.96
C SER A 69 -14.49 -2.72 -21.45
N ALA A 70 -14.61 -1.46 -21.00
CA ALA A 70 -14.38 -1.00 -19.62
C ALA A 70 -15.32 -1.58 -18.57
N PHE A 71 -16.46 -2.08 -18.99
CA PHE A 71 -17.42 -2.69 -18.06
C PHE A 71 -17.24 -4.21 -17.94
N THR A 72 -16.20 -4.78 -18.53
CA THR A 72 -16.08 -6.24 -18.55
C THR A 72 -14.68 -6.74 -18.17
N THR A 73 -14.63 -7.45 -17.07
CA THR A 73 -13.52 -8.31 -16.67
C THR A 73 -13.81 -9.78 -17.00
N LYS A 74 -14.70 -10.07 -17.98
CA LYS A 74 -15.11 -11.44 -18.35
C LYS A 74 -13.96 -12.28 -18.81
N TYR A 75 -13.07 -11.73 -19.63
CA TYR A 75 -11.90 -12.46 -20.11
C TYR A 75 -11.02 -12.90 -18.93
N LEU A 76 -10.75 -12.00 -17.99
CA LEU A 76 -10.00 -12.32 -16.77
C LEU A 76 -10.64 -13.44 -15.97
N LYS A 77 -11.97 -13.37 -15.76
CA LYS A 77 -12.72 -14.44 -15.08
C LYS A 77 -12.53 -15.78 -15.81
N THR A 78 -12.70 -15.80 -17.13
CA THR A 78 -12.57 -17.02 -17.94
C THR A 78 -11.15 -17.56 -17.90
N SER A 79 -10.13 -16.69 -17.97
CA SER A 79 -8.73 -17.09 -17.87
C SER A 79 -8.42 -17.74 -16.52
N ILE A 80 -8.90 -17.17 -15.43
CA ILE A 80 -8.73 -17.75 -14.08
C ILE A 80 -9.44 -19.11 -14.01
N GLU A 81 -10.71 -19.22 -14.44
CA GLU A 81 -11.46 -20.46 -14.42
C GLU A 81 -10.77 -21.56 -15.24
N ASN A 82 -10.21 -21.24 -16.40
CA ASN A 82 -9.47 -22.17 -17.25
C ASN A 82 -8.21 -22.72 -16.56
N ILE A 83 -7.44 -21.87 -15.88
CA ILE A 83 -6.24 -22.31 -15.14
C ILE A 83 -6.62 -23.32 -14.05
N PHE A 84 -7.77 -23.15 -13.42
CA PHE A 84 -8.23 -24.03 -12.35
C PHE A 84 -9.07 -25.22 -12.81
N GLN A 85 -9.35 -25.39 -14.12
CA GLN A 85 -10.17 -26.51 -14.63
C GLN A 85 -9.68 -27.89 -14.20
N GLN A 86 -8.36 -28.09 -14.12
CA GLN A 86 -7.79 -29.42 -13.78
C GLN A 86 -7.85 -29.74 -12.28
N HIS A 87 -7.79 -28.72 -11.41
CA HIS A 87 -7.66 -28.91 -9.96
C HIS A 87 -8.90 -28.44 -9.17
N GLY A 88 -9.86 -27.82 -9.85
CA GLY A 88 -11.02 -27.17 -9.23
C GLY A 88 -10.68 -25.86 -8.51
N LEU A 89 -11.70 -25.07 -8.23
CA LEU A 89 -11.58 -23.88 -7.41
C LEU A 89 -11.47 -24.28 -5.92
N ARG A 90 -10.75 -23.49 -5.17
CA ARG A 90 -10.68 -23.62 -3.71
C ARG A 90 -11.98 -23.10 -3.07
N PRO A 91 -12.33 -23.53 -1.84
CA PRO A 91 -13.60 -23.13 -1.20
C PRO A 91 -13.83 -21.61 -1.12
N VAL A 92 -12.78 -20.82 -0.88
CA VAL A 92 -12.88 -19.36 -0.85
C VAL A 92 -13.14 -18.77 -2.24
N GLN A 93 -12.58 -19.38 -3.28
CA GLN A 93 -12.75 -18.94 -4.67
C GLN A 93 -14.18 -19.25 -5.16
N GLU A 94 -14.70 -20.44 -4.85
CA GLU A 94 -16.09 -20.81 -5.13
C GLU A 94 -17.07 -19.89 -4.41
N TYR A 95 -16.86 -19.68 -3.11
CA TYR A 95 -17.72 -18.81 -2.30
C TYR A 95 -17.81 -17.40 -2.87
N MET A 96 -16.66 -16.76 -3.15
CA MET A 96 -16.64 -15.39 -3.65
C MET A 96 -17.21 -15.29 -5.07
N ARG A 97 -16.97 -16.28 -5.94
CA ARG A 97 -17.59 -16.36 -7.27
C ARG A 97 -19.12 -16.44 -7.16
N ASP A 98 -19.63 -17.30 -6.29
CA ASP A 98 -21.06 -17.57 -6.15
C ASP A 98 -21.81 -16.42 -5.44
N LYS A 99 -21.08 -15.63 -4.63
CA LYS A 99 -21.59 -14.43 -3.92
C LYS A 99 -21.21 -13.12 -4.59
N CYS A 100 -20.97 -13.13 -5.89
CA CYS A 100 -20.52 -11.96 -6.64
C CYS A 100 -21.51 -10.77 -6.63
N ASP A 101 -22.77 -10.99 -6.28
CA ASP A 101 -23.81 -9.96 -6.13
C ASP A 101 -23.89 -9.34 -4.73
N LYS A 102 -23.10 -9.83 -3.77
CA LYS A 102 -23.11 -9.39 -2.37
C LYS A 102 -21.86 -8.58 -2.02
N ASN A 103 -21.99 -7.69 -1.03
CA ASN A 103 -20.84 -7.16 -0.33
C ASN A 103 -20.31 -8.24 0.61
N LEU A 104 -18.99 -8.36 0.71
CA LEU A 104 -18.34 -9.44 1.43
C LEU A 104 -17.26 -8.92 2.40
N VAL A 105 -17.14 -9.59 3.54
CA VAL A 105 -15.94 -9.58 4.37
C VAL A 105 -15.47 -11.03 4.51
N VAL A 106 -14.32 -11.35 3.92
CA VAL A 106 -13.80 -12.71 3.81
C VAL A 106 -12.45 -12.82 4.50
N VAL A 107 -12.35 -13.73 5.46
CA VAL A 107 -11.09 -14.08 6.11
C VAL A 107 -10.59 -15.40 5.52
N ALA A 108 -9.39 -15.37 4.95
CA ALA A 108 -8.76 -16.56 4.37
C ALA A 108 -7.25 -16.54 4.59
N PRO A 109 -6.66 -17.57 5.20
CA PRO A 109 -5.23 -17.70 5.39
C PRO A 109 -4.40 -17.50 4.14
N THR A 110 -3.14 -17.12 4.33
CA THR A 110 -2.17 -16.99 3.24
C THR A 110 -2.05 -18.33 2.49
N GLY A 111 -2.02 -18.28 1.16
CA GLY A 111 -1.93 -19.46 0.31
C GLY A 111 -3.28 -20.08 -0.09
N MET A 112 -4.42 -19.58 0.39
CA MET A 112 -5.75 -20.07 -0.01
C MET A 112 -6.27 -19.50 -1.34
N GLY A 113 -5.50 -18.65 -2.03
CA GLY A 113 -5.90 -18.09 -3.34
C GLY A 113 -6.83 -16.88 -3.21
N LYS A 114 -6.57 -16.00 -2.26
CA LYS A 114 -7.32 -14.76 -2.01
C LYS A 114 -7.44 -13.87 -3.25
N THR A 115 -6.33 -13.68 -3.96
CA THR A 115 -6.28 -12.82 -5.15
C THR A 115 -7.26 -13.31 -6.22
N GLU A 116 -7.21 -14.59 -6.57
CA GLU A 116 -8.11 -15.18 -7.57
C GLU A 116 -9.56 -15.15 -7.10
N ALA A 117 -9.81 -15.41 -5.81
CA ALA A 117 -11.15 -15.33 -5.22
C ALA A 117 -11.74 -13.92 -5.40
N SER A 118 -10.95 -12.89 -5.13
CA SER A 118 -11.35 -11.48 -5.30
C SER A 118 -11.62 -11.12 -6.76
N LEU A 119 -10.77 -11.57 -7.68
CA LEU A 119 -10.95 -11.32 -9.11
C LEU A 119 -12.18 -12.06 -9.67
N LEU A 120 -12.47 -13.28 -9.21
CA LEU A 120 -13.69 -14.02 -9.57
C LEU A 120 -14.96 -13.33 -9.04
N TRP A 121 -14.88 -12.67 -7.86
CA TRP A 121 -16.01 -11.90 -7.33
C TRP A 121 -16.40 -10.73 -8.22
N LEU A 122 -15.48 -10.16 -9.01
CA LEU A 122 -15.80 -9.09 -9.99
C LEU A 122 -16.86 -9.54 -11.00
N ASN A 123 -16.86 -10.81 -11.37
CA ASN A 123 -17.84 -11.44 -12.25
C ASN A 123 -18.07 -10.70 -13.58
N GLY A 124 -17.04 -10.16 -14.17
CA GLY A 124 -17.11 -9.43 -15.44
C GLY A 124 -17.45 -7.95 -15.31
N GLU A 125 -17.69 -7.45 -14.11
CA GLU A 125 -17.95 -6.03 -13.86
C GLU A 125 -16.64 -5.25 -13.70
N LYS A 126 -16.72 -3.91 -13.85
CA LYS A 126 -15.61 -2.98 -13.59
C LYS A 126 -15.15 -3.10 -12.14
N GLY A 127 -13.82 -3.17 -11.93
CA GLY A 127 -13.24 -3.41 -10.63
C GLY A 127 -12.09 -2.47 -10.24
N PHE A 128 -11.98 -2.22 -8.94
CA PHE A 128 -10.84 -1.60 -8.29
C PHE A 128 -10.30 -2.56 -7.24
N TYR A 129 -9.01 -2.91 -7.35
CA TYR A 129 -8.32 -3.76 -6.38
C TYR A 129 -7.36 -2.89 -5.58
N THR A 130 -7.67 -2.64 -4.30
CA THR A 130 -6.85 -1.76 -3.46
C THR A 130 -5.95 -2.55 -2.54
N LEU A 131 -4.69 -2.11 -2.48
CA LEU A 131 -3.64 -2.70 -1.66
C LEU A 131 -2.97 -1.64 -0.78
N PRO A 132 -2.43 -2.03 0.38
CA PRO A 132 -1.81 -1.08 1.30
C PRO A 132 -0.47 -0.50 0.80
N TYR A 133 0.22 -1.21 -0.10
CA TYR A 133 1.58 -0.85 -0.52
C TYR A 133 1.74 -0.85 -2.04
N VAL A 134 2.62 0.03 -2.53
CA VAL A 134 2.96 0.17 -3.95
C VAL A 134 3.52 -1.13 -4.53
N VAL A 135 4.45 -1.78 -3.81
CA VAL A 135 5.08 -3.05 -4.24
C VAL A 135 4.04 -4.15 -4.45
N SER A 136 3.03 -4.20 -3.56
CA SER A 136 1.89 -5.11 -3.71
C SER A 136 1.11 -4.88 -4.97
N SER A 137 0.86 -3.61 -5.24
CA SER A 137 0.09 -3.20 -6.40
C SER A 137 0.81 -3.61 -7.68
N ASN A 138 2.14 -3.43 -7.74
CA ASN A 138 2.97 -3.86 -8.86
C ASN A 138 2.90 -5.37 -9.08
N ALA A 139 3.13 -6.15 -8.02
CA ALA A 139 3.12 -7.61 -8.09
C ALA A 139 1.77 -8.20 -8.53
N ILE A 140 0.65 -7.62 -8.08
CA ILE A 140 -0.69 -8.05 -8.50
C ILE A 140 -0.96 -7.62 -9.95
N TYR A 141 -0.54 -6.42 -10.35
CA TYR A 141 -0.68 -5.94 -11.72
C TYR A 141 0.07 -6.85 -12.71
N GLU A 142 1.35 -7.15 -12.46
CA GLU A 142 2.17 -8.06 -13.26
C GLU A 142 1.54 -9.46 -13.33
N ARG A 143 1.11 -9.99 -12.19
CA ARG A 143 0.43 -11.28 -12.13
C ARG A 143 -0.83 -11.34 -12.99
N ILE A 144 -1.62 -10.26 -13.02
CA ILE A 144 -2.83 -10.18 -13.83
C ILE A 144 -2.47 -10.09 -15.31
N ARG A 145 -1.49 -9.26 -15.65
CA ARG A 145 -1.04 -9.08 -17.03
C ARG A 145 -0.40 -10.34 -17.61
N ASP A 146 0.53 -10.93 -16.86
CA ASP A 146 1.42 -11.96 -17.38
C ASP A 146 0.83 -13.38 -17.20
N ARG A 147 0.30 -13.70 -16.01
CA ARG A 147 -0.22 -15.03 -15.74
C ARG A 147 -1.61 -15.27 -16.33
N TYR A 148 -2.47 -14.23 -16.33
CA TYR A 148 -3.83 -14.34 -16.87
C TYR A 148 -3.97 -13.73 -18.25
N GLU A 149 -2.87 -13.20 -18.82
CA GLU A 149 -2.81 -12.56 -20.15
C GLU A 149 -3.88 -11.46 -20.32
N TYR A 150 -4.21 -10.75 -19.21
CA TYR A 150 -5.23 -9.72 -19.20
C TYR A 150 -4.59 -8.33 -19.29
N LYS A 151 -4.72 -7.69 -20.47
CA LYS A 151 -4.06 -6.41 -20.77
C LYS A 151 -4.89 -5.18 -20.41
N ASP A 152 -6.23 -5.32 -20.22
CA ASP A 152 -7.13 -4.20 -19.87
C ASP A 152 -7.11 -3.90 -18.36
N VAL A 153 -5.91 -3.88 -17.80
CA VAL A 153 -5.64 -3.59 -16.39
C VAL A 153 -4.78 -2.34 -16.28
N ALA A 154 -5.16 -1.45 -15.35
CA ALA A 154 -4.39 -0.26 -15.00
C ALA A 154 -3.73 -0.41 -13.63
N ILE A 155 -2.65 0.34 -13.43
CA ILE A 155 -2.02 0.54 -12.13
C ILE A 155 -2.06 2.01 -11.74
N LEU A 156 -2.44 2.33 -10.49
CA LEU A 156 -2.58 3.70 -10.01
C LEU A 156 -2.11 3.85 -8.56
N HIS A 157 -0.91 4.41 -8.40
CA HIS A 157 -0.29 4.77 -7.12
C HIS A 157 0.69 5.93 -7.31
N SER A 158 1.41 6.34 -6.26
CA SER A 158 2.35 7.48 -6.32
C SER A 158 3.41 7.36 -7.41
N ASP A 159 3.87 6.14 -7.69
CA ASP A 159 4.96 5.85 -8.62
C ASP A 159 4.48 5.21 -9.94
N SER A 160 3.17 5.15 -10.20
CA SER A 160 2.61 4.47 -11.38
C SER A 160 3.05 5.07 -12.71
N MET A 161 3.36 6.38 -12.75
CA MET A 161 3.90 7.01 -13.97
C MET A 161 5.23 6.34 -14.38
N HIS A 162 6.15 6.18 -13.43
CA HIS A 162 7.43 5.50 -13.65
C HIS A 162 7.22 4.07 -14.19
N TYR A 163 6.27 3.35 -13.61
CA TYR A 163 5.96 1.99 -13.98
C TYR A 163 5.47 1.86 -15.44
N TYR A 164 4.64 2.80 -15.91
CA TYR A 164 4.17 2.81 -17.28
C TYR A 164 5.25 3.13 -18.32
N PHE A 165 6.31 3.82 -17.93
CA PHE A 165 7.39 4.19 -18.83
C PHE A 165 8.52 3.15 -18.87
N GLU A 166 8.78 2.42 -17.81
CA GLU A 166 9.79 1.34 -17.81
C GLU A 166 9.37 0.11 -18.63
N ASP A 167 8.09 -0.21 -18.65
CA ASP A 167 7.54 -1.37 -19.36
C ASP A 167 7.63 -1.23 -20.89
N GLN A 168 8.05 -0.05 -21.39
CA GLN A 168 8.01 0.32 -22.79
C GLN A 168 9.25 0.00 -23.64
N VAL A 169 10.22 -0.73 -23.14
CA VAL A 169 11.39 -1.13 -23.96
C VAL A 169 10.97 -1.90 -25.24
N ASN A 170 9.70 -2.36 -25.33
CA ASN A 170 9.16 -3.17 -26.44
C ASN A 170 7.85 -2.66 -27.08
N GLU A 171 7.25 -1.55 -26.63
CA GLU A 171 5.99 -1.02 -27.21
C GLU A 171 6.18 0.41 -27.73
N THR A 172 5.33 0.84 -28.70
CA THR A 172 5.43 2.19 -29.27
C THR A 172 5.15 3.25 -28.20
N ASP A 173 6.04 4.19 -28.14
CA ASP A 173 6.17 5.26 -27.12
C ASP A 173 4.90 6.04 -26.70
N SER A 174 3.84 6.04 -27.49
CA SER A 174 2.58 6.76 -27.19
C SER A 174 1.65 6.02 -26.23
N ASP A 175 1.81 4.71 -26.07
CA ASP A 175 0.86 3.83 -25.38
C ASP A 175 0.88 4.00 -23.85
N GLY A 176 2.07 4.13 -23.21
CA GLY A 176 2.18 4.21 -21.75
C GLY A 176 1.63 5.50 -21.14
N TYR A 177 1.85 6.65 -21.79
CA TYR A 177 1.28 7.90 -21.33
C TYR A 177 -0.25 7.89 -21.42
N GLU A 178 -0.79 7.34 -22.51
CA GLU A 178 -2.23 7.19 -22.68
C GLU A 178 -2.83 6.28 -21.61
N LYS A 179 -2.23 5.11 -21.36
CA LYS A 179 -2.62 4.17 -20.29
C LYS A 179 -2.61 4.86 -18.92
N TYR A 180 -1.57 5.64 -18.61
CA TYR A 180 -1.49 6.40 -17.37
C TYR A 180 -2.61 7.45 -17.24
N GLN A 181 -2.89 8.21 -18.30
CA GLN A 181 -3.98 9.19 -18.29
C GLN A 181 -5.35 8.51 -18.13
N LYS A 182 -5.58 7.40 -18.84
CA LYS A 182 -6.80 6.58 -18.68
C LYS A 182 -6.95 6.01 -17.26
N ALA A 183 -5.84 5.58 -16.65
CA ALA A 183 -5.84 5.15 -15.24
C ALA A 183 -6.28 6.28 -14.31
N LYS A 184 -5.75 7.50 -14.47
CA LYS A 184 -6.16 8.70 -13.69
C LYS A 184 -7.61 9.12 -13.89
N LEU A 185 -8.17 8.84 -15.05
CA LEU A 185 -9.59 9.05 -15.35
C LEU A 185 -10.47 7.91 -14.84
N LEU A 186 -9.87 6.86 -14.25
CA LEU A 186 -10.56 5.67 -13.79
C LEU A 186 -11.38 5.01 -14.91
N SER A 187 -10.89 5.01 -16.15
CA SER A 187 -11.64 4.55 -17.34
C SER A 187 -11.40 3.07 -17.65
N GLN A 188 -10.36 2.44 -17.12
CA GLN A 188 -10.03 1.04 -17.38
C GLN A 188 -11.00 0.05 -16.69
N PRO A 189 -11.21 -1.16 -17.25
CA PRO A 189 -12.08 -2.20 -16.66
C PRO A 189 -11.62 -2.67 -15.29
N LEU A 190 -10.32 -2.80 -15.09
CA LEU A 190 -9.69 -3.15 -13.82
C LEU A 190 -8.58 -2.17 -13.49
N THR A 191 -8.60 -1.65 -12.27
CA THR A 191 -7.52 -0.79 -11.77
C THR A 191 -6.98 -1.36 -10.46
N ILE A 192 -5.68 -1.65 -10.45
CA ILE A 192 -4.93 -2.00 -9.23
C ILE A 192 -4.39 -0.71 -8.65
N CYS A 193 -4.64 -0.42 -7.37
CA CYS A 193 -4.28 0.87 -6.81
C CYS A 193 -4.07 0.84 -5.30
N THR A 194 -3.48 1.91 -4.78
CA THR A 194 -3.47 2.17 -3.35
C THR A 194 -4.73 2.95 -2.94
N VAL A 195 -5.17 2.77 -1.69
CA VAL A 195 -6.44 3.34 -1.17
C VAL A 195 -6.49 4.86 -1.29
N ASP A 196 -5.36 5.55 -1.10
CA ASP A 196 -5.26 7.00 -1.21
C ASP A 196 -5.61 7.54 -2.60
N GLN A 197 -5.55 6.71 -3.63
CA GLN A 197 -5.93 7.12 -4.99
C GLN A 197 -7.45 7.18 -5.17
N LEU A 198 -8.22 6.42 -4.40
CA LEU A 198 -9.67 6.32 -4.55
C LEU A 198 -10.46 7.04 -3.45
N PHE A 199 -10.07 6.87 -2.18
CA PHE A 199 -10.91 7.25 -1.03
C PHE A 199 -10.81 8.72 -0.61
N LYS A 200 -10.07 9.55 -1.32
CA LYS A 200 -9.96 10.99 -1.03
C LYS A 200 -11.29 11.76 -1.06
N PHE A 201 -12.33 11.21 -1.65
CA PHE A 201 -13.67 11.79 -1.66
C PHE A 201 -14.31 11.88 -0.27
N VAL A 202 -13.83 11.09 0.72
CA VAL A 202 -14.33 11.16 2.11
C VAL A 202 -14.08 12.53 2.75
N TYR A 203 -13.08 13.28 2.25
CA TYR A 203 -12.84 14.67 2.65
C TYR A 203 -13.82 15.66 2.03
N LYS A 204 -14.76 15.22 1.19
CA LYS A 204 -15.78 16.04 0.53
C LYS A 204 -15.21 17.26 -0.20
N ALA A 205 -13.95 17.17 -0.65
CA ALA A 205 -13.27 18.25 -1.36
C ALA A 205 -13.77 18.35 -2.80
N LEU A 206 -13.91 19.60 -3.31
CA LEU A 206 -14.33 19.83 -4.70
C LEU A 206 -13.31 19.24 -5.69
N GLY A 207 -13.82 18.50 -6.68
CA GLY A 207 -13.01 17.80 -7.68
C GLY A 207 -12.68 16.36 -7.31
N THR A 208 -13.11 15.88 -6.14
CA THR A 208 -12.99 14.47 -5.74
C THR A 208 -14.26 13.66 -6.02
N GLU A 209 -15.31 14.27 -6.51
CA GLU A 209 -16.61 13.65 -6.78
C GLU A 209 -16.52 12.54 -7.83
N ILE A 210 -15.57 12.64 -8.77
CA ILE A 210 -15.31 11.64 -9.80
C ILE A 210 -15.04 10.24 -9.21
N PHE A 211 -14.39 10.17 -8.03
CA PHE A 211 -14.07 8.90 -7.38
C PHE A 211 -15.36 8.22 -6.88
N ALA A 212 -16.16 8.89 -6.05
CA ALA A 212 -17.40 8.33 -5.54
C ALA A 212 -18.40 8.02 -6.67
N ALA A 213 -18.49 8.89 -7.69
CA ALA A 213 -19.34 8.65 -8.85
C ALA A 213 -18.94 7.39 -9.63
N THR A 214 -17.63 7.16 -9.84
CA THR A 214 -17.14 5.96 -10.52
C THR A 214 -17.35 4.71 -9.66
N LEU A 215 -17.13 4.80 -8.35
CA LEU A 215 -17.29 3.67 -7.43
C LEU A 215 -18.75 3.21 -7.27
N LYS A 216 -19.71 4.08 -7.54
CA LYS A 216 -21.16 3.72 -7.56
C LYS A 216 -21.47 2.59 -8.53
N TYR A 217 -20.85 2.56 -9.71
CA TYR A 217 -21.10 1.55 -10.76
C TYR A 217 -19.95 0.55 -10.92
N SER A 218 -19.10 0.45 -9.91
CA SER A 218 -17.94 -0.43 -9.90
C SER A 218 -17.92 -1.31 -8.65
N LYS A 219 -17.08 -2.33 -8.67
CA LYS A 219 -16.79 -3.17 -7.51
C LYS A 219 -15.43 -2.80 -6.92
N ILE A 220 -15.37 -2.74 -5.58
CA ILE A 220 -14.14 -2.39 -4.85
C ILE A 220 -13.68 -3.60 -4.05
N ILE A 221 -12.43 -3.99 -4.24
CA ILE A 221 -11.76 -4.99 -3.42
C ILE A 221 -10.79 -4.25 -2.49
N ILE A 222 -10.91 -4.48 -1.19
CA ILE A 222 -9.97 -4.00 -0.17
C ILE A 222 -9.17 -5.20 0.33
N ASP A 223 -7.89 -5.24 0.02
CA ASP A 223 -6.98 -6.28 0.52
C ASP A 223 -6.29 -5.81 1.79
N GLU A 224 -6.19 -6.72 2.79
CA GLU A 224 -5.48 -6.55 4.06
C GLU A 224 -5.84 -5.23 4.78
N ILE A 225 -7.14 -4.98 5.05
CA ILE A 225 -7.64 -3.74 5.67
C ILE A 225 -6.93 -3.37 6.99
N GLN A 226 -6.48 -4.36 7.76
CA GLN A 226 -5.78 -4.15 9.03
C GLN A 226 -4.37 -3.57 8.88
N ALA A 227 -3.79 -3.63 7.68
CA ALA A 227 -2.45 -3.10 7.41
C ALA A 227 -2.40 -1.56 7.28
N TYR A 228 -3.57 -0.92 7.27
CA TYR A 228 -3.65 0.55 7.14
C TYR A 228 -3.59 1.25 8.50
N SER A 229 -3.18 2.52 8.47
CA SER A 229 -3.21 3.39 9.66
C SER A 229 -4.65 3.67 10.12
N PRO A 230 -4.86 4.06 11.39
CA PRO A 230 -6.17 4.41 11.93
C PRO A 230 -6.96 5.42 11.09
N SER A 231 -6.30 6.45 10.55
CA SER A 231 -6.92 7.45 9.68
C SER A 231 -7.41 6.86 8.35
N VAL A 232 -6.62 5.98 7.75
CA VAL A 232 -6.96 5.31 6.49
C VAL A 232 -8.05 4.26 6.70
N ILE A 233 -8.00 3.49 7.79
CA ILE A 233 -9.09 2.57 8.19
C ILE A 233 -10.41 3.33 8.32
N ALA A 234 -10.40 4.47 9.00
CA ALA A 234 -11.59 5.32 9.12
C ALA A 234 -12.10 5.80 7.75
N ALA A 235 -11.20 6.23 6.86
CA ALA A 235 -11.54 6.63 5.50
C ALA A 235 -12.16 5.48 4.69
N ILE A 236 -11.61 4.27 4.82
CA ILE A 236 -12.17 3.08 4.16
C ILE A 236 -13.58 2.80 4.68
N ILE A 237 -13.78 2.68 6.00
CA ILE A 237 -15.09 2.39 6.60
C ILE A 237 -16.13 3.43 6.17
N TYR A 238 -15.80 4.72 6.31
CA TYR A 238 -16.72 5.80 5.94
C TYR A 238 -16.99 5.85 4.43
N GLY A 239 -15.96 5.66 3.61
CA GLY A 239 -16.09 5.63 2.16
C GLY A 239 -16.88 4.43 1.64
N LEU A 240 -16.68 3.24 2.21
CA LEU A 240 -17.48 2.05 1.89
C LEU A 240 -18.95 2.23 2.27
N LYS A 241 -19.25 2.94 3.37
CA LYS A 241 -20.63 3.30 3.72
C LYS A 241 -21.26 4.16 2.64
N ILE A 242 -20.58 5.24 2.20
CA ILE A 242 -21.06 6.11 1.13
C ILE A 242 -21.29 5.32 -0.17
N VAL A 243 -20.31 4.51 -0.57
CA VAL A 243 -20.39 3.70 -1.81
C VAL A 243 -21.57 2.73 -1.75
N THR A 244 -21.77 2.05 -0.61
CA THR A 244 -22.90 1.13 -0.40
C THR A 244 -24.23 1.85 -0.45
N ASP A 245 -24.35 3.01 0.18
CA ASP A 245 -25.58 3.84 0.13
C ASP A 245 -25.91 4.31 -1.29
N MET A 246 -24.87 4.55 -2.11
CA MET A 246 -25.03 4.90 -3.53
C MET A 246 -25.34 3.69 -4.42
N GLY A 247 -25.25 2.46 -3.91
CA GLY A 247 -25.53 1.22 -4.63
C GLY A 247 -24.29 0.55 -5.25
N GLY A 248 -23.06 1.02 -4.96
CA GLY A 248 -21.83 0.34 -5.30
C GLY A 248 -21.57 -0.87 -4.40
N LYS A 249 -20.59 -1.70 -4.74
CA LYS A 249 -20.32 -2.95 -4.05
C LYS A 249 -18.86 -3.04 -3.60
N PHE A 250 -18.63 -3.75 -2.48
CA PHE A 250 -17.30 -3.99 -1.96
C PHE A 250 -17.07 -5.44 -1.51
N ALA A 251 -15.81 -5.86 -1.56
CA ALA A 251 -15.32 -7.05 -0.88
C ALA A 251 -14.05 -6.70 -0.09
N ILE A 252 -14.05 -6.97 1.21
CA ILE A 252 -12.85 -6.97 2.03
C ILE A 252 -12.33 -8.39 2.07
N ILE A 253 -11.06 -8.60 1.71
CA ILE A 253 -10.39 -9.89 1.81
C ILE A 253 -9.11 -9.74 2.60
N THR A 254 -8.87 -10.65 3.55
CA THR A 254 -7.73 -10.53 4.44
C THR A 254 -7.35 -11.88 5.05
N ALA A 255 -6.11 -12.02 5.50
CA ALA A 255 -5.71 -13.17 6.30
C ALA A 255 -6.22 -13.09 7.74
N THR A 256 -6.43 -11.89 8.25
CA THR A 256 -6.88 -11.62 9.61
C THR A 256 -7.83 -10.42 9.63
N PHE A 257 -8.99 -10.57 10.26
CA PHE A 257 -9.95 -9.47 10.38
C PHE A 257 -10.19 -9.15 11.87
N PRO A 258 -9.58 -8.08 12.40
CA PRO A 258 -9.76 -7.66 13.77
C PRO A 258 -11.24 -7.39 14.12
N PRO A 259 -11.79 -7.96 15.22
CA PRO A 259 -13.20 -7.76 15.62
C PRO A 259 -13.61 -6.30 15.76
N VAL A 260 -12.67 -5.47 16.20
CA VAL A 260 -12.89 -4.02 16.33
C VAL A 260 -13.30 -3.36 15.01
N LEU A 261 -12.80 -3.83 13.86
CA LEU A 261 -13.19 -3.29 12.56
C LEU A 261 -14.65 -3.60 12.26
N GLY A 262 -15.11 -4.83 12.53
CA GLY A 262 -16.52 -5.20 12.40
C GLY A 262 -17.43 -4.38 13.30
N SER A 263 -17.00 -4.13 14.55
CA SER A 263 -17.74 -3.29 15.51
C SER A 263 -17.83 -1.83 15.04
N LEU A 264 -16.74 -1.27 14.52
CA LEU A 264 -16.73 0.09 13.96
C LEU A 264 -17.57 0.17 12.68
N MET A 265 -17.46 -0.79 11.78
CA MET A 265 -18.32 -0.88 10.59
C MET A 265 -19.80 -0.89 10.97
N HIS A 266 -20.17 -1.72 11.93
CA HIS A 266 -21.55 -1.78 12.46
C HIS A 266 -22.01 -0.43 13.03
N LYS A 267 -21.18 0.19 13.88
CA LYS A 267 -21.47 1.49 14.51
C LYS A 267 -21.73 2.61 13.47
N TYR A 268 -21.06 2.53 12.31
CA TYR A 268 -21.18 3.50 11.23
C TYR A 268 -22.09 3.05 10.09
N GLY A 269 -22.91 2.02 10.32
CA GLY A 269 -24.02 1.63 9.46
C GLY A 269 -23.69 0.62 8.37
N LEU A 270 -22.56 -0.08 8.48
CA LEU A 270 -22.24 -1.27 7.69
C LEU A 270 -22.38 -2.50 8.59
N MET A 271 -23.57 -3.09 8.62
CA MET A 271 -23.91 -4.23 9.51
C MET A 271 -23.73 -5.55 8.78
N ALA A 272 -23.10 -6.53 9.46
CA ALA A 272 -23.05 -7.90 8.97
C ALA A 272 -24.48 -8.48 8.78
N ASP A 273 -24.62 -9.38 7.83
CA ASP A 273 -25.87 -10.03 7.43
C ASP A 273 -26.98 -9.07 6.90
N ASN A 274 -26.69 -7.79 6.81
CA ASN A 274 -27.57 -6.80 6.21
C ASN A 274 -26.89 -6.08 5.03
N GLN A 275 -25.79 -5.34 5.29
CA GLN A 275 -25.03 -4.64 4.25
C GLN A 275 -23.90 -5.48 3.66
N TYR A 276 -23.39 -6.51 4.36
CA TYR A 276 -22.41 -7.45 3.84
C TYR A 276 -22.52 -8.84 4.49
N GLU A 277 -22.06 -9.89 3.80
CA GLU A 277 -21.90 -11.24 4.36
C GLU A 277 -20.47 -11.42 4.90
N TYR A 278 -20.34 -11.98 6.13
CA TYR A 278 -19.05 -12.33 6.74
C TYR A 278 -18.78 -13.82 6.64
N ARG A 279 -17.56 -14.19 6.21
CA ARG A 279 -17.13 -15.58 6.18
C ARG A 279 -15.66 -15.75 6.54
N ASP A 280 -15.38 -16.65 7.49
CA ASP A 280 -14.04 -17.06 7.90
C ASP A 280 -13.73 -18.48 7.41
N PHE A 281 -12.63 -18.62 6.67
CA PHE A 281 -12.11 -19.88 6.11
C PHE A 281 -10.91 -20.43 6.89
N SER A 282 -10.49 -19.82 8.00
CA SER A 282 -9.31 -20.22 8.76
C SER A 282 -9.39 -21.66 9.27
N ALA A 283 -10.59 -22.10 9.68
CA ALA A 283 -10.82 -23.47 10.15
C ALA A 283 -10.68 -24.54 9.05
N LEU A 284 -10.72 -24.17 7.77
CA LEU A 284 -10.53 -25.11 6.65
C LEU A 284 -9.06 -25.35 6.31
N SER A 285 -8.15 -24.59 6.91
CA SER A 285 -6.71 -24.73 6.68
C SER A 285 -6.11 -25.74 7.65
N ASN A 286 -5.54 -26.82 7.12
CA ASN A 286 -4.80 -27.82 7.90
C ASN A 286 -3.29 -27.54 7.96
N LEU A 287 -2.84 -26.36 7.54
CA LEU A 287 -1.43 -26.00 7.51
C LEU A 287 -0.84 -25.90 8.92
N LYS A 288 0.26 -26.60 9.13
CA LYS A 288 1.06 -26.60 10.37
C LYS A 288 2.47 -26.12 10.03
N ARG A 289 2.65 -24.80 9.99
CA ARG A 289 3.83 -24.16 9.39
C ARG A 289 4.77 -23.52 10.38
N HIS A 290 4.26 -23.07 11.54
CA HIS A 290 4.96 -22.14 12.41
C HIS A 290 5.02 -22.69 13.84
N TRP A 291 6.21 -23.02 14.29
CA TRP A 291 6.50 -23.32 15.69
C TRP A 291 7.18 -22.12 16.32
N ILE A 292 6.56 -21.54 17.35
CA ILE A 292 6.97 -20.28 17.95
C ILE A 292 7.86 -20.51 19.15
N ASP A 293 8.99 -19.79 19.19
CA ASP A 293 9.84 -19.59 20.35
C ASP A 293 9.94 -18.10 20.67
N ILE A 294 9.88 -17.73 21.94
CA ILE A 294 9.92 -16.33 22.39
C ILE A 294 11.05 -16.14 23.37
N LYS A 295 11.79 -15.04 23.23
CA LYS A 295 12.86 -14.62 24.11
C LYS A 295 12.76 -13.12 24.41
N ASP A 296 13.18 -12.73 25.60
CA ASP A 296 13.37 -11.32 25.93
C ASP A 296 14.70 -10.81 25.37
N GLY A 297 14.72 -9.55 24.95
CA GLY A 297 15.93 -8.87 24.54
C GLY A 297 16.15 -8.81 23.03
N ASP A 298 17.42 -8.80 22.63
CA ASP A 298 17.84 -8.62 21.24
C ASP A 298 18.01 -9.93 20.48
N ILE A 299 17.94 -9.85 19.15
CA ILE A 299 18.16 -11.00 18.24
C ILE A 299 19.57 -11.58 18.46
N GLU A 300 19.64 -12.89 18.65
CA GLU A 300 20.88 -13.64 18.91
C GLU A 300 21.65 -13.87 17.61
N ILE A 301 22.67 -13.03 17.36
CA ILE A 301 23.47 -13.04 16.11
C ILE A 301 24.09 -14.42 15.84
N ASP A 302 24.68 -15.06 16.84
CA ASP A 302 25.36 -16.36 16.66
C ASP A 302 24.39 -17.44 16.19
N ARG A 303 23.17 -17.44 16.72
CA ARG A 303 22.14 -18.39 16.32
C ARG A 303 21.63 -18.15 14.90
N VAL A 304 21.52 -16.89 14.49
CA VAL A 304 21.16 -16.51 13.12
C VAL A 304 22.22 -17.02 12.13
N VAL A 305 23.50 -16.84 12.46
CA VAL A 305 24.64 -17.34 11.65
C VAL A 305 24.64 -18.87 11.61
N GLU A 306 24.41 -19.54 12.74
CA GLU A 306 24.37 -21.01 12.79
C GLU A 306 23.28 -21.59 11.89
N ASP A 307 22.05 -21.03 11.93
CA ASP A 307 20.95 -21.46 11.06
C ASP A 307 21.20 -21.16 9.58
N SER A 308 22.00 -20.12 9.25
CA SER A 308 22.26 -19.72 7.86
C SER A 308 23.22 -20.64 7.08
N TYR A 309 23.88 -21.59 7.74
CA TYR A 309 24.75 -22.54 7.06
C TYR A 309 23.98 -23.57 6.21
N ASP A 310 22.79 -23.91 6.60
CA ASP A 310 21.97 -24.93 5.94
C ASP A 310 20.54 -24.47 5.55
N LYS A 311 20.20 -23.20 5.84
CA LYS A 311 18.85 -22.64 5.60
C LYS A 311 18.93 -21.22 5.05
N ASN A 312 17.83 -20.80 4.42
CA ASN A 312 17.60 -19.40 4.17
C ASN A 312 16.91 -18.77 5.40
N VAL A 313 17.51 -17.70 5.91
CA VAL A 313 17.12 -17.05 7.15
C VAL A 313 16.64 -15.64 6.90
N LEU A 314 15.44 -15.32 7.40
CA LEU A 314 14.86 -13.98 7.37
C LEU A 314 14.95 -13.34 8.75
N VAL A 315 15.51 -12.12 8.81
CA VAL A 315 15.57 -11.31 10.03
C VAL A 315 14.72 -10.06 9.83
N ILE A 316 13.71 -9.83 10.68
CA ILE A 316 12.84 -8.66 10.57
C ILE A 316 12.98 -7.77 11.81
N CYS A 317 13.45 -6.53 11.58
CA CYS A 317 13.58 -5.51 12.62
C CYS A 317 12.46 -4.47 12.54
N ASN A 318 12.11 -3.87 13.66
CA ASN A 318 11.07 -2.86 13.74
C ASN A 318 11.54 -1.50 13.21
N THR A 319 12.83 -1.22 13.22
CA THR A 319 13.39 0.07 12.78
C THR A 319 14.55 -0.14 11.81
N VAL A 320 14.73 0.81 10.88
CA VAL A 320 15.87 0.78 9.95
C VAL A 320 17.20 0.79 10.69
N LYS A 321 17.33 1.62 11.74
CA LYS A 321 18.55 1.67 12.57
C LYS A 321 18.90 0.29 13.15
N LYS A 322 17.90 -0.43 13.68
CA LYS A 322 18.14 -1.77 14.22
C LYS A 322 18.51 -2.77 13.14
N ALA A 323 17.88 -2.70 11.97
CA ALA A 323 18.21 -3.55 10.83
C ALA A 323 19.67 -3.34 10.36
N GLN A 324 20.10 -2.07 10.26
CA GLN A 324 21.49 -1.72 9.93
C GLN A 324 22.49 -2.23 10.97
N GLN A 325 22.16 -2.14 12.27
CA GLN A 325 23.01 -2.67 13.35
C GLN A 325 23.14 -4.20 13.28
N ILE A 326 22.04 -4.92 13.10
CA ILE A 326 22.03 -6.37 12.95
C ILE A 326 22.82 -6.78 11.71
N TYR A 327 22.58 -6.11 10.58
CA TYR A 327 23.31 -6.34 9.33
C TYR A 327 24.82 -6.24 9.53
N LYS A 328 25.30 -5.15 10.15
CA LYS A 328 26.72 -4.98 10.44
C LYS A 328 27.27 -6.10 11.33
N SER A 329 26.58 -6.47 12.41
CA SER A 329 27.03 -7.53 13.30
C SER A 329 27.07 -8.90 12.61
N LEU A 330 26.22 -9.14 11.63
CA LEU A 330 26.20 -10.36 10.83
C LEU A 330 27.33 -10.39 9.80
N THR A 331 27.59 -9.29 9.09
CA THR A 331 28.66 -9.17 8.09
C THR A 331 30.07 -9.31 8.70
N GLU A 332 30.23 -9.06 9.99
CA GLU A 332 31.47 -9.37 10.73
C GLU A 332 31.70 -10.89 10.92
N LYS A 333 30.67 -11.73 10.69
CA LYS A 333 30.71 -13.17 10.98
C LYS A 333 30.50 -14.07 9.76
N THR A 334 29.83 -13.56 8.72
CA THR A 334 29.52 -14.31 7.49
C THR A 334 29.36 -13.39 6.30
N ASP A 335 29.69 -13.87 5.09
CA ASP A 335 29.71 -13.07 3.87
C ASP A 335 28.34 -13.03 3.15
N ASN A 336 27.46 -14.02 3.35
CA ASN A 336 26.16 -14.09 2.65
C ASN A 336 25.06 -13.41 3.46
N VAL A 337 25.13 -12.08 3.57
CA VAL A 337 24.17 -11.25 4.31
C VAL A 337 23.74 -10.10 3.43
N HIS A 338 22.43 -9.94 3.29
CA HIS A 338 21.80 -8.85 2.53
C HIS A 338 20.89 -8.01 3.42
N LEU A 339 20.68 -6.76 3.03
CA LEU A 339 19.85 -5.80 3.77
C LEU A 339 18.82 -5.13 2.86
N LEU A 340 17.55 -5.07 3.29
CA LEU A 340 16.48 -4.38 2.57
C LEU A 340 15.64 -3.52 3.50
N HIS A 341 15.59 -2.20 3.24
CA HIS A 341 14.75 -1.25 3.98
C HIS A 341 14.39 0.00 3.16
N ALA A 342 13.57 0.89 3.72
CA ALA A 342 13.05 2.07 3.03
C ALA A 342 14.10 3.18 2.72
N ARG A 343 15.34 3.08 3.25
CA ARG A 343 16.38 4.10 3.07
C ARG A 343 17.41 3.74 1.99
N PHE A 344 17.03 2.98 1.00
CA PHE A 344 17.72 2.88 -0.29
C PHE A 344 17.08 3.82 -1.30
N THR A 345 17.82 4.22 -2.35
CA THR A 345 17.23 4.89 -3.51
C THR A 345 16.14 4.01 -4.11
N LYS A 346 15.21 4.59 -4.85
CA LYS A 346 14.13 3.78 -5.47
C LYS A 346 14.69 2.68 -6.38
N GLU A 347 15.74 3.00 -7.13
CA GLU A 347 16.41 2.04 -8.04
C GLU A 347 17.06 0.89 -7.27
N HIS A 348 17.90 1.20 -6.29
CA HIS A 348 18.59 0.18 -5.50
C HIS A 348 17.62 -0.68 -4.68
N LYS A 349 16.58 -0.06 -4.14
CA LYS A 349 15.51 -0.80 -3.44
C LYS A 349 14.83 -1.81 -4.36
N ARG A 350 14.53 -1.44 -5.61
CA ARG A 350 13.94 -2.35 -6.59
C ARG A 350 14.87 -3.51 -6.95
N MET A 351 16.17 -3.23 -7.11
CA MET A 351 17.17 -4.29 -7.32
C MET A 351 17.16 -5.30 -6.17
N LEU A 352 17.16 -4.81 -4.92
CA LEU A 352 17.11 -5.65 -3.72
C LEU A 352 15.79 -6.42 -3.58
N GLU A 353 14.65 -5.80 -3.92
CA GLU A 353 13.32 -6.46 -3.92
C GLU A 353 13.28 -7.61 -4.95
N ASN A 354 13.86 -7.43 -6.11
CA ASN A 354 13.97 -8.50 -7.11
C ASN A 354 14.91 -9.62 -6.64
N GLU A 355 16.00 -9.27 -5.97
CA GLU A 355 16.98 -10.24 -5.51
C GLU A 355 16.46 -11.10 -4.36
N ILE A 356 15.79 -10.51 -3.36
CA ILE A 356 15.19 -11.29 -2.26
C ILE A 356 14.14 -12.28 -2.76
N ILE A 357 13.40 -11.94 -3.82
CA ILE A 357 12.42 -12.85 -4.44
C ILE A 357 13.15 -14.03 -5.10
N LYS A 358 14.19 -13.77 -5.91
CA LYS A 358 14.99 -14.83 -6.55
C LYS A 358 15.66 -15.74 -5.51
N PHE A 359 16.27 -15.12 -4.49
CA PHE A 359 16.91 -15.84 -3.39
C PHE A 359 15.91 -16.76 -2.68
N SER A 360 14.72 -16.26 -2.35
CA SER A 360 13.73 -17.05 -1.63
C SER A 360 13.07 -18.16 -2.46
N ASP A 361 13.11 -18.08 -3.79
CA ASP A 361 12.60 -19.12 -4.69
C ASP A 361 13.67 -20.18 -5.03
N SER A 362 14.93 -19.90 -4.75
CA SER A 362 16.04 -20.86 -4.98
C SER A 362 16.03 -21.96 -3.91
N GLU A 363 16.06 -23.22 -4.34
CA GLU A 363 16.11 -24.37 -3.42
C GLU A 363 17.52 -24.65 -2.85
N ASN A 364 18.55 -24.02 -3.42
CA ASN A 364 19.96 -24.32 -3.11
C ASN A 364 20.72 -23.16 -2.47
N GLU A 365 20.10 -22.00 -2.36
CA GLU A 365 20.73 -20.83 -1.76
C GLU A 365 20.48 -20.79 -0.25
N THR A 366 21.55 -20.57 0.51
CA THR A 366 21.49 -20.35 1.95
C THR A 366 22.11 -19.01 2.28
N GLY A 367 21.65 -18.35 3.34
CA GLY A 367 22.15 -17.04 3.76
C GLY A 367 21.12 -16.26 4.56
N ILE A 368 21.40 -14.98 4.75
CA ILE A 368 20.62 -14.13 5.66
C ILE A 368 20.13 -12.89 4.91
N TRP A 369 18.82 -12.65 5.01
CA TRP A 369 18.23 -11.37 4.64
C TRP A 369 17.75 -10.63 5.89
N VAL A 370 18.32 -9.45 6.12
CA VAL A 370 17.87 -8.53 7.17
C VAL A 370 16.94 -7.50 6.55
N THR A 371 15.81 -7.26 7.18
CA THR A 371 14.81 -6.35 6.61
C THR A 371 13.98 -5.65 7.69
N THR A 372 13.06 -4.81 7.26
CA THR A 372 12.04 -4.16 8.10
C THR A 372 10.64 -4.56 7.66
N GLN A 373 9.61 -3.79 8.03
CA GLN A 373 8.22 -4.06 7.67
C GLN A 373 7.95 -4.14 6.16
N LEU A 374 8.89 -3.78 5.31
CA LEU A 374 8.72 -3.84 3.84
C LEU A 374 8.30 -5.21 3.34
N VAL A 375 8.75 -6.28 3.99
CA VAL A 375 8.43 -7.65 3.58
C VAL A 375 7.13 -8.19 4.17
N GLU A 376 6.49 -7.50 5.12
CA GLU A 376 5.21 -7.91 5.70
C GLU A 376 4.12 -7.99 4.64
N ALA A 377 4.14 -7.05 3.72
CA ALA A 377 3.18 -7.00 2.64
C ALA A 377 3.84 -7.27 1.30
N SER A 378 3.30 -8.22 0.57
CA SER A 378 3.32 -8.29 -0.90
C SER A 378 4.53 -8.85 -1.61
N LEU A 379 5.65 -9.04 -0.97
CA LEU A 379 6.70 -9.86 -1.56
C LEU A 379 6.30 -11.33 -1.45
N ASP A 380 6.36 -12.06 -2.56
CA ASP A 380 6.09 -13.50 -2.59
C ASP A 380 7.38 -14.26 -2.23
N ILE A 381 7.80 -14.12 -0.97
CA ILE A 381 9.00 -14.72 -0.42
C ILE A 381 8.66 -15.84 0.56
N ASP A 382 9.53 -16.85 0.63
CA ASP A 382 9.34 -18.04 1.46
C ASP A 382 10.68 -18.51 2.05
N PHE A 383 10.93 -18.18 3.31
CA PHE A 383 12.12 -18.49 4.05
C PHE A 383 11.93 -19.72 4.97
N ASP A 384 13.02 -20.40 5.34
CA ASP A 384 12.96 -21.57 6.21
C ASP A 384 12.84 -21.18 7.69
N VAL A 385 13.51 -20.12 8.12
CA VAL A 385 13.54 -19.66 9.51
C VAL A 385 13.34 -18.15 9.57
N LEU A 386 12.54 -17.70 10.55
CA LEU A 386 12.30 -16.31 10.83
C LEU A 386 12.83 -15.93 12.22
N TYR A 387 13.67 -14.90 12.26
CA TYR A 387 14.02 -14.16 13.47
C TYR A 387 13.38 -12.79 13.41
N THR A 388 12.58 -12.41 14.40
CA THR A 388 11.87 -11.13 14.36
C THR A 388 11.82 -10.45 15.71
N GLU A 389 11.94 -9.12 15.72
CA GLU A 389 11.49 -8.35 16.87
C GLU A 389 9.98 -8.48 17.01
N MET A 390 9.49 -8.49 18.24
CA MET A 390 8.05 -8.50 18.51
C MET A 390 7.37 -7.25 17.93
N SER A 391 6.17 -7.42 17.42
CA SER A 391 5.33 -6.36 16.82
C SER A 391 3.87 -6.50 17.28
N THR A 392 2.96 -5.70 16.73
CA THR A 392 1.53 -5.94 16.92
C THR A 392 1.10 -7.26 16.26
N ALA A 393 0.02 -7.84 16.76
CA ALA A 393 -0.41 -9.19 16.37
C ALA A 393 -0.67 -9.34 14.87
N ASP A 394 -1.26 -8.34 14.23
CA ASP A 394 -1.51 -8.30 12.78
C ASP A 394 -0.20 -8.31 11.97
N SER A 395 0.75 -7.44 12.34
CA SER A 395 2.09 -7.38 11.74
C SER A 395 2.85 -8.69 11.94
N LEU A 396 2.84 -9.25 13.16
CA LEU A 396 3.48 -10.53 13.47
C LEU A 396 2.94 -11.67 12.59
N MET A 397 1.62 -11.74 12.39
CA MET A 397 1.01 -12.76 11.50
C MET A 397 1.48 -12.61 10.05
N GLN A 398 1.66 -11.38 9.56
CA GLN A 398 2.18 -11.11 8.22
C GLN A 398 3.65 -11.53 8.08
N ARG A 399 4.49 -11.25 9.10
CA ARG A 399 5.90 -11.70 9.18
C ARG A 399 6.01 -13.21 9.16
N MET A 400 5.25 -13.89 10.02
CA MET A 400 5.20 -15.36 10.06
C MET A 400 4.77 -15.94 8.71
N GLY A 401 3.91 -15.25 7.98
CA GLY A 401 3.49 -15.62 6.62
C GLY A 401 4.61 -15.59 5.57
N ARG A 402 5.83 -15.16 5.91
CA ARG A 402 7.03 -15.17 5.04
C ARG A 402 7.97 -16.34 5.34
N CYS A 403 7.64 -17.17 6.33
CA CYS A 403 8.41 -18.33 6.72
C CYS A 403 7.57 -19.59 6.49
N ASN A 404 8.15 -20.60 5.84
CA ASN A 404 7.48 -21.84 5.48
C ASN A 404 6.07 -21.59 4.88
N ARG A 405 6.00 -20.58 4.02
CA ARG A 405 4.75 -20.05 3.46
C ARG A 405 3.97 -21.11 2.69
N LYS A 406 4.68 -21.93 1.92
CA LYS A 406 4.11 -23.00 1.11
C LYS A 406 3.77 -24.24 1.93
N GLY A 407 4.17 -24.28 3.23
CA GLY A 407 3.94 -25.44 4.10
C GLY A 407 4.73 -26.67 3.65
N ARG A 408 5.97 -26.48 3.19
CA ARG A 408 6.84 -27.55 2.64
C ARG A 408 7.15 -28.62 3.67
N TYR A 409 7.17 -28.24 4.95
CA TYR A 409 7.46 -29.13 6.06
C TYR A 409 6.62 -28.80 7.29
N ILE A 410 6.41 -29.79 8.16
CA ILE A 410 5.88 -29.57 9.50
C ILE A 410 7.09 -29.40 10.42
N PRO A 411 7.23 -28.23 11.11
CA PRO A 411 8.40 -28.02 11.94
C PRO A 411 8.39 -28.97 13.15
N ASP A 412 9.53 -29.58 13.42
CA ASP A 412 9.82 -30.43 14.59
C ASP A 412 10.53 -29.63 15.72
N LYS A 413 10.98 -28.42 15.40
CA LYS A 413 11.54 -27.41 16.30
C LYS A 413 11.08 -26.02 15.89
N ALA A 414 11.33 -25.03 16.74
CA ALA A 414 10.96 -23.64 16.43
C ALA A 414 11.63 -23.16 15.13
N ASN A 415 10.80 -22.65 14.22
CA ASN A 415 11.22 -21.97 13.01
C ASN A 415 10.80 -20.48 13.00
N ILE A 416 10.14 -20.02 14.06
CA ILE A 416 9.78 -18.63 14.30
C ILE A 416 10.36 -18.22 15.65
N HIS A 417 11.35 -17.34 15.64
CA HIS A 417 12.02 -16.82 16.83
C HIS A 417 11.66 -15.36 17.04
N ILE A 418 10.94 -15.06 18.10
CA ILE A 418 10.39 -13.73 18.42
C ILE A 418 11.15 -13.16 19.61
N TYR A 419 11.66 -11.93 19.46
CA TYR A 419 12.41 -11.23 20.48
C TYR A 419 11.60 -10.05 21.01
N ILE A 420 11.27 -10.09 22.31
CA ILE A 420 10.50 -9.02 22.95
C ILE A 420 11.45 -7.88 23.33
N ASN A 421 11.24 -6.74 22.67
CA ASN A 421 11.91 -5.49 22.96
C ASN A 421 10.98 -4.30 22.62
N ALA A 422 11.36 -3.09 23.00
CA ALA A 422 10.55 -1.89 22.80
C ALA A 422 10.91 -1.07 21.56
N ASN A 423 11.69 -1.63 20.62
CA ASN A 423 12.09 -0.91 19.40
C ASN A 423 10.86 -0.58 18.55
N GLY A 424 10.69 0.70 18.21
CA GLY A 424 9.57 1.18 17.40
C GLY A 424 8.22 1.25 18.13
N VAL A 425 8.17 0.96 19.45
CA VAL A 425 6.95 0.96 20.25
C VAL A 425 6.78 2.29 20.98
N GLY A 426 5.60 2.90 20.93
CA GLY A 426 5.32 4.16 21.60
C GLY A 426 3.85 4.55 21.63
N VAL A 427 3.57 5.76 22.16
CA VAL A 427 2.20 6.28 22.27
C VAL A 427 1.83 7.11 21.04
N SER A 428 2.73 7.97 20.57
CA SER A 428 2.46 8.88 19.45
C SER A 428 3.59 8.80 18.42
N ARG A 429 3.23 8.77 17.14
CA ARG A 429 4.17 8.68 15.99
C ARG A 429 5.15 7.51 16.04
N ALA A 430 4.85 6.50 16.86
CA ALA A 430 5.60 5.26 16.88
C ALA A 430 5.14 4.33 15.74
N ILE A 431 5.96 3.35 15.41
CA ILE A 431 5.63 2.33 14.41
C ILE A 431 4.49 1.46 14.93
N TYR A 432 4.55 1.08 16.21
CA TYR A 432 3.52 0.28 16.88
C TYR A 432 2.94 1.00 18.09
N ASN A 433 1.62 0.99 18.19
CA ASN A 433 0.91 1.48 19.36
C ASN A 433 1.27 0.60 20.59
N ARG A 434 1.67 1.24 21.70
CA ARG A 434 2.16 0.55 22.89
C ARG A 434 1.11 -0.37 23.52
N GLU A 435 -0.14 0.07 23.57
CA GLU A 435 -1.21 -0.69 24.22
C GLU A 435 -1.52 -1.97 23.43
N ILE A 436 -1.62 -1.86 22.10
CA ILE A 436 -1.82 -3.02 21.23
C ILE A 436 -0.61 -3.95 21.25
N TYR A 437 0.61 -3.40 21.28
CA TYR A 437 1.84 -4.19 21.39
C TYR A 437 1.86 -5.00 22.71
N THR A 438 1.63 -4.36 23.86
CA THR A 438 1.63 -5.02 25.16
C THR A 438 0.62 -6.17 25.18
N ARG A 439 -0.58 -5.89 24.69
CA ARG A 439 -1.64 -6.89 24.61
C ARG A 439 -1.28 -8.04 23.63
N SER A 440 -0.57 -7.73 22.55
CA SER A 440 -0.07 -8.74 21.62
C SER A 440 0.92 -9.69 22.28
N VAL A 441 1.82 -9.18 23.12
CA VAL A 441 2.77 -9.99 23.91
C VAL A 441 2.00 -10.91 24.87
N GLU A 442 1.13 -10.36 25.71
CA GLU A 442 0.36 -11.11 26.72
C GLU A 442 -0.48 -12.24 26.09
N CYS A 443 -1.14 -11.96 24.98
CA CYS A 443 -1.98 -12.96 24.31
C CYS A 443 -1.19 -14.04 23.59
N LEU A 444 0.10 -13.79 23.25
CA LEU A 444 0.95 -14.72 22.51
C LEU A 444 1.50 -15.86 23.41
N GLU A 445 1.64 -15.63 24.71
CA GLU A 445 2.20 -16.60 25.68
C GLU A 445 1.59 -18.00 25.58
N LYS A 446 0.30 -18.10 25.32
CA LYS A 446 -0.44 -19.38 25.16
C LYS A 446 0.10 -20.27 24.04
N TYR A 447 0.79 -19.71 23.05
CA TYR A 447 1.19 -20.38 21.83
C TYR A 447 2.68 -20.74 21.79
N ILE A 448 3.44 -20.40 22.85
CA ILE A 448 4.88 -20.67 22.96
C ILE A 448 5.14 -22.19 22.99
N GLY A 449 6.21 -22.60 22.31
CA GLY A 449 6.72 -23.96 22.36
C GLY A 449 5.86 -24.99 21.63
N ARG A 450 4.97 -24.56 20.75
CA ARG A 450 4.15 -25.44 19.93
C ARG A 450 3.89 -24.89 18.54
N VAL A 451 3.40 -25.75 17.65
CA VAL A 451 2.93 -25.33 16.33
C VAL A 451 1.64 -24.52 16.49
N MET A 452 1.62 -23.33 15.92
CA MET A 452 0.46 -22.46 15.85
C MET A 452 -0.31 -22.73 14.57
N THR A 453 -1.56 -23.17 14.69
CA THR A 453 -2.46 -23.44 13.55
C THR A 453 -3.07 -22.15 13.01
N GLU A 454 -3.68 -22.19 11.82
CA GLU A 454 -4.37 -21.00 11.28
C GLU A 454 -5.59 -20.59 12.15
N SER A 455 -6.28 -21.56 12.78
CA SER A 455 -7.32 -21.27 13.78
C SER A 455 -6.76 -20.59 15.03
N ASP A 456 -5.58 -21.01 15.51
CA ASP A 456 -4.90 -20.34 16.64
C ASP A 456 -4.56 -18.89 16.31
N LYS A 457 -4.13 -18.62 15.07
CA LYS A 457 -3.84 -17.24 14.61
C LYS A 457 -5.09 -16.37 14.60
N SER A 458 -6.20 -16.91 14.10
CA SER A 458 -7.49 -16.21 14.12
C SER A 458 -7.94 -15.95 15.57
N GLU A 459 -7.83 -16.94 16.47
CA GLU A 459 -8.14 -16.76 17.90
C GLU A 459 -7.24 -15.70 18.55
N TYR A 460 -5.95 -15.71 18.26
CA TYR A 460 -4.99 -14.73 18.76
C TYR A 460 -5.37 -13.30 18.34
N ILE A 461 -5.63 -13.07 17.04
CA ILE A 461 -6.09 -11.77 16.55
C ILE A 461 -7.40 -11.34 17.21
N ASN A 462 -8.37 -12.25 17.31
CA ASN A 462 -9.66 -11.96 17.94
C ASN A 462 -9.50 -11.55 19.41
N LYS A 463 -8.57 -12.15 20.12
CA LYS A 463 -8.29 -11.84 21.52
C LYS A 463 -7.56 -10.50 21.68
N VAL A 464 -6.53 -10.24 20.86
CA VAL A 464 -5.78 -8.97 20.91
C VAL A 464 -6.69 -7.80 20.57
N TYR A 465 -7.48 -7.91 19.52
CA TYR A 465 -8.33 -6.83 19.00
C TYR A 465 -9.80 -6.94 19.43
N CYS A 466 -10.06 -7.60 20.57
CA CYS A 466 -11.39 -7.63 21.18
C CYS A 466 -11.86 -6.21 21.49
N THR A 467 -13.01 -5.81 20.95
CA THR A 467 -13.52 -4.42 21.05
C THR A 467 -13.64 -3.93 22.47
N ASP A 468 -14.20 -4.77 23.37
CA ASP A 468 -14.39 -4.39 24.78
C ASP A 468 -13.09 -4.11 25.51
N GLU A 469 -12.00 -4.72 25.06
CA GLU A 469 -10.68 -4.63 25.66
C GLU A 469 -9.86 -3.45 25.12
N ILE A 470 -10.10 -3.04 23.88
CA ILE A 470 -9.29 -1.99 23.24
C ILE A 470 -10.04 -0.67 23.01
N LYS A 471 -11.33 -0.58 23.36
CA LYS A 471 -12.15 0.63 23.18
C LYS A 471 -11.60 1.89 23.87
N ASP A 472 -10.81 1.70 24.93
CA ASP A 472 -10.19 2.78 25.68
C ASP A 472 -8.74 3.07 25.26
N THR A 473 -8.22 2.38 24.23
CA THR A 473 -6.88 2.61 23.68
C THR A 473 -6.83 3.80 22.74
N ASP A 474 -5.65 4.39 22.56
CA ASP A 474 -5.43 5.45 21.57
C ASP A 474 -5.71 4.95 20.15
N TYR A 475 -5.39 3.69 19.84
CA TYR A 475 -5.68 3.08 18.54
C TYR A 475 -7.17 3.15 18.17
N TYR A 476 -8.05 2.74 19.09
CA TYR A 476 -9.50 2.79 18.87
C TYR A 476 -10.00 4.24 18.79
N ARG A 477 -9.57 5.08 19.74
CA ARG A 477 -9.95 6.50 19.81
C ARG A 477 -9.56 7.26 18.54
N ASP A 478 -8.40 6.98 17.98
CA ASP A 478 -7.94 7.62 16.74
C ASP A 478 -8.84 7.25 15.56
N ILE A 479 -9.21 5.97 15.39
CA ILE A 479 -10.14 5.56 14.33
C ILE A 479 -11.50 6.26 14.51
N GLU A 480 -12.06 6.27 15.71
CA GLU A 480 -13.34 6.94 16.00
C GLU A 480 -13.30 8.44 15.73
N LYS A 481 -12.22 9.10 16.12
CA LYS A 481 -12.00 10.52 15.90
C LYS A 481 -12.05 10.86 14.40
N PHE A 482 -11.36 10.08 13.56
CA PHE A 482 -11.39 10.29 12.12
C PHE A 482 -12.76 9.96 11.52
N LEU A 483 -13.43 8.90 11.97
CA LEU A 483 -14.78 8.57 11.53
C LEU A 483 -15.79 9.68 11.87
N ALA A 484 -15.72 10.20 13.10
CA ALA A 484 -16.54 11.34 13.51
C ALA A 484 -16.23 12.59 12.68
N MET A 485 -14.94 12.87 12.45
CA MET A 485 -14.50 13.98 11.60
C MET A 485 -15.10 13.87 10.19
N PHE A 486 -14.96 12.73 9.51
CA PHE A 486 -15.51 12.55 8.15
C PHE A 486 -17.03 12.72 8.10
N LYS A 487 -17.73 12.24 9.13
CA LYS A 487 -19.18 12.38 9.24
C LYS A 487 -19.60 13.85 9.36
N GLU A 488 -18.88 14.63 10.19
CA GLU A 488 -19.21 16.02 10.51
C GLU A 488 -18.63 17.03 9.52
N LEU A 489 -17.69 16.61 8.68
CA LEU A 489 -16.98 17.47 7.74
C LEU A 489 -17.95 18.16 6.79
N THR A 490 -17.85 19.50 6.72
CA THR A 490 -18.62 20.30 5.76
C THR A 490 -18.07 20.08 4.35
N PRO A 491 -18.95 19.83 3.34
CA PRO A 491 -18.51 19.74 1.96
C PRO A 491 -17.78 21.00 1.50
N ALA A 492 -16.71 20.83 0.68
CA ALA A 492 -15.85 21.90 0.18
C ALA A 492 -15.05 22.68 1.25
N GLU A 493 -14.92 22.16 2.45
CA GLU A 493 -14.06 22.73 3.49
C GLU A 493 -12.59 22.65 3.10
N TYR A 494 -12.19 21.57 2.43
CA TYR A 494 -10.84 21.36 1.92
C TYR A 494 -10.78 21.53 0.39
N SER A 495 -9.63 22.01 -0.09
CA SER A 495 -9.25 21.88 -1.49
C SER A 495 -8.84 20.43 -1.81
N LYS A 496 -8.79 20.08 -3.10
CA LYS A 496 -8.34 18.75 -3.53
C LYS A 496 -6.89 18.46 -3.09
N SER A 497 -5.99 19.45 -3.14
CA SER A 497 -4.61 19.32 -2.70
C SER A 497 -4.50 19.08 -1.19
N GLU A 498 -5.26 19.82 -0.38
CA GLU A 498 -5.30 19.60 1.07
C GLU A 498 -5.87 18.22 1.44
N ALA A 499 -6.86 17.74 0.70
CA ALA A 499 -7.39 16.38 0.89
C ALA A 499 -6.32 15.32 0.55
N ASP A 500 -5.57 15.51 -0.54
CA ASP A 500 -4.47 14.62 -0.92
C ASP A 500 -3.35 14.60 0.13
N GLU A 501 -2.96 15.77 0.66
CA GLU A 501 -1.94 15.90 1.72
C GLU A 501 -2.38 15.24 3.02
N LYS A 502 -3.61 15.51 3.46
CA LYS A 502 -4.18 14.93 4.70
C LYS A 502 -4.33 13.42 4.61
N PHE A 503 -4.70 12.90 3.44
CA PHE A 503 -4.86 11.45 3.26
C PHE A 503 -3.53 10.71 3.36
N ARG A 504 -2.46 11.30 2.81
CA ARG A 504 -1.15 10.67 2.77
C ARG A 504 -0.34 10.84 4.05
N ASP A 505 -0.72 11.79 4.92
CA ASP A 505 0.06 12.21 6.11
C ASP A 505 1.56 12.38 5.76
N ILE A 506 1.85 13.04 4.60
CA ILE A 506 3.20 13.16 4.06
C ILE A 506 3.96 14.19 4.88
N ASN A 507 4.69 13.72 5.87
CA ASN A 507 5.70 14.45 6.60
C ASN A 507 7.10 13.97 6.21
N SER A 508 7.36 13.86 4.90
CA SER A 508 8.65 13.44 4.38
C SER A 508 9.32 14.52 3.53
N ILE A 509 10.64 14.49 3.48
CA ILE A 509 11.47 15.26 2.59
C ILE A 509 12.17 14.32 1.62
N LYS A 510 12.37 14.76 0.39
CA LYS A 510 13.06 14.01 -0.66
C LYS A 510 14.52 14.46 -0.71
N ILE A 511 15.42 13.50 -0.71
CA ILE A 511 16.86 13.75 -0.79
C ILE A 511 17.51 12.87 -1.85
N ILE A 512 18.64 13.36 -2.40
CA ILE A 512 19.62 12.55 -3.13
C ILE A 512 20.93 12.64 -2.34
N PRO A 513 21.51 11.51 -1.89
CA PRO A 513 22.83 11.49 -1.25
C PRO A 513 23.92 12.03 -2.18
N ASP A 514 24.92 12.71 -1.66
CA ASP A 514 25.98 13.33 -2.45
C ASP A 514 26.74 12.30 -3.30
N ASP A 515 27.03 11.11 -2.75
CA ASP A 515 27.70 10.03 -3.49
C ASP A 515 26.87 9.62 -4.71
N VAL A 516 25.56 9.39 -4.53
CA VAL A 516 24.63 9.05 -5.63
C VAL A 516 24.53 10.20 -6.64
N TYR A 517 24.53 11.46 -6.17
CA TYR A 517 24.48 12.62 -7.04
C TYR A 517 25.73 12.75 -7.91
N GLU A 518 26.92 12.62 -7.32
CA GLU A 518 28.19 12.75 -8.06
C GLU A 518 28.39 11.60 -9.05
N ASP A 519 28.04 10.38 -8.68
CA ASP A 519 28.12 9.21 -9.58
C ASP A 519 27.18 9.32 -10.79
N ASN A 520 26.06 10.06 -10.65
CA ASN A 520 25.04 10.20 -11.69
C ASN A 520 24.87 11.67 -12.15
N ARG A 521 25.85 12.51 -11.93
CA ARG A 521 25.78 13.96 -12.13
C ARG A 521 25.33 14.38 -13.52
N GLU A 522 25.88 13.76 -14.56
CA GLU A 522 25.55 14.08 -15.95
C GLU A 522 24.08 13.78 -16.24
N VAL A 523 23.60 12.61 -15.83
CA VAL A 523 22.20 12.18 -16.02
C VAL A 523 21.22 13.05 -15.24
N ILE A 524 21.56 13.38 -13.99
CA ILE A 524 20.74 14.25 -13.13
C ILE A 524 20.67 15.66 -13.73
N SER A 525 21.79 16.22 -14.23
CA SER A 525 21.81 17.52 -14.87
C SER A 525 20.98 17.53 -16.15
N GLU A 526 21.10 16.52 -17.00
CA GLU A 526 20.28 16.37 -18.21
C GLU A 526 18.77 16.33 -17.87
N CYS A 527 18.37 15.56 -16.87
CA CYS A 527 16.99 15.51 -16.41
C CYS A 527 16.46 16.88 -15.97
N ILE A 528 17.29 17.65 -15.24
CA ILE A 528 16.95 19.00 -14.78
C ILE A 528 16.78 19.95 -15.97
N ASP A 529 17.68 19.90 -16.93
CA ASP A 529 17.65 20.75 -18.13
C ASP A 529 16.38 20.46 -18.96
N ILE A 530 16.02 19.20 -19.16
CA ILE A 530 14.79 18.80 -19.86
C ILE A 530 13.57 19.31 -19.10
N MET A 531 13.52 19.17 -17.78
CA MET A 531 12.39 19.63 -16.97
C MET A 531 12.18 21.14 -17.07
N HIS A 532 13.23 21.92 -17.26
CA HIS A 532 13.21 23.39 -17.39
C HIS A 532 13.08 23.87 -18.84
N SER A 533 13.38 23.05 -19.83
CA SER A 533 13.31 23.43 -21.23
C SER A 533 11.89 23.89 -21.61
N SER A 534 11.82 25.01 -22.35
CA SER A 534 10.57 25.49 -22.95
C SER A 534 10.15 24.62 -24.15
N ASP A 535 11.11 23.95 -24.77
CA ASP A 535 10.95 23.21 -26.01
C ASP A 535 10.62 21.73 -25.76
N ALA A 536 10.99 21.22 -24.58
CA ALA A 536 10.63 19.87 -24.17
C ALA A 536 9.11 19.74 -23.97
N ASP A 537 8.55 18.71 -24.53
CA ASP A 537 7.14 18.41 -24.38
C ASP A 537 6.82 17.87 -22.97
N ARG A 538 5.54 17.67 -22.69
CA ARG A 538 5.09 17.22 -21.37
C ARG A 538 5.57 15.79 -21.05
N ARG A 539 5.77 14.97 -22.06
CA ARG A 539 6.23 13.60 -21.93
C ARG A 539 7.71 13.58 -21.57
N GLU A 540 8.56 14.25 -22.35
CA GLU A 540 10.00 14.37 -22.07
C GLU A 540 10.26 14.88 -20.63
N LYS A 541 9.49 15.88 -20.19
CA LYS A 541 9.56 16.36 -18.80
C LYS A 541 9.15 15.34 -17.75
N ASN A 542 8.15 14.50 -18.05
CA ASN A 542 7.73 13.45 -17.13
C ASN A 542 8.75 12.32 -17.08
N ASP A 543 9.34 11.95 -18.20
CA ASP A 543 10.39 10.93 -18.29
C ASP A 543 11.63 11.36 -17.52
N ALA A 544 12.07 12.61 -17.72
CA ALA A 544 13.18 13.21 -16.98
C ALA A 544 12.90 13.22 -15.47
N ARG A 545 11.68 13.59 -15.06
CA ARG A 545 11.28 13.56 -13.65
C ARG A 545 11.28 12.15 -13.06
N THR A 546 10.80 11.19 -13.82
CA THR A 546 10.78 9.77 -13.43
C THR A 546 12.20 9.24 -13.21
N LYS A 547 13.10 9.54 -14.16
CA LYS A 547 14.51 9.17 -14.07
C LYS A 547 15.21 9.84 -12.88
N LEU A 548 14.94 11.13 -12.63
CA LEU A 548 15.44 11.82 -11.45
C LEU A 548 14.92 11.20 -10.15
N ASP A 549 13.64 10.84 -10.10
CA ASP A 549 13.02 10.21 -8.93
C ASP A 549 13.61 8.83 -8.60
N SER A 550 14.28 8.13 -9.53
CA SER A 550 14.93 6.83 -9.27
C SER A 550 16.09 6.94 -8.27
N TYR A 551 16.75 8.09 -8.22
CA TYR A 551 17.87 8.39 -7.31
C TYR A 551 17.43 8.92 -5.95
N VAL A 552 16.13 9.17 -5.76
CA VAL A 552 15.59 9.82 -4.57
C VAL A 552 15.35 8.84 -3.43
N ILE A 553 15.62 9.31 -2.22
CA ILE A 553 15.20 8.70 -0.95
C ILE A 553 14.22 9.64 -0.25
N SER A 554 13.09 9.10 0.23
CA SER A 554 12.16 9.84 1.07
C SER A 554 12.46 9.57 2.54
N ILE A 555 12.75 10.62 3.31
CA ILE A 555 12.99 10.54 4.76
C ILE A 555 11.93 11.31 5.53
N GLN A 556 11.64 10.87 6.74
CA GLN A 556 10.67 11.56 7.61
C GLN A 556 11.17 12.96 8.00
N LEU A 557 10.29 13.95 7.99
CA LEU A 557 10.62 15.34 8.31
C LEU A 557 11.24 15.50 9.71
N TYR A 558 10.88 14.65 10.67
CA TYR A 558 11.52 14.67 11.98
C TYR A 558 13.00 14.26 11.93
N ALA A 559 13.38 13.38 11.02
CA ALA A 559 14.78 13.00 10.80
C ALA A 559 15.57 14.20 10.24
N TYR A 560 14.99 14.94 9.29
CA TYR A 560 15.55 16.20 8.81
C TYR A 560 15.79 17.21 9.94
N LYS A 561 14.79 17.40 10.81
CA LYS A 561 14.91 18.33 11.95
C LYS A 561 15.94 17.89 12.99
N LYS A 562 16.17 16.58 13.12
CA LYS A 562 17.15 16.01 14.04
C LYS A 562 18.59 16.09 13.49
N TYR A 563 18.75 16.07 12.16
CA TYR A 563 20.04 16.09 11.46
C TYR A 563 20.09 17.23 10.43
N PRO A 564 19.90 18.51 10.84
CA PRO A 564 19.80 19.64 9.92
C PRO A 564 21.11 19.93 9.18
N ASP A 565 22.25 19.51 9.73
CA ASP A 565 23.58 19.72 9.14
C ASP A 565 23.93 18.65 8.09
N GLY A 566 23.21 17.53 8.07
CA GLY A 566 23.43 16.43 7.13
C GLY A 566 22.63 16.55 5.82
N ILE A 567 21.77 17.56 5.70
CA ILE A 567 20.98 17.80 4.52
C ILE A 567 21.27 19.21 4.03
N ASP A 568 21.88 19.30 2.86
CA ASP A 568 22.14 20.58 2.23
C ASP A 568 20.80 21.29 1.96
N ARG A 569 20.77 22.60 2.22
CA ARG A 569 19.58 23.42 1.96
C ARG A 569 19.40 23.73 0.48
N ASP A 570 20.40 23.43 -0.33
CA ASP A 570 20.32 23.63 -1.76
C ASP A 570 19.35 22.60 -2.38
N VAL A 571 18.18 23.11 -2.71
CA VAL A 571 17.18 22.37 -3.49
C VAL A 571 17.75 22.19 -4.89
N ILE A 572 17.70 20.98 -5.42
CA ILE A 572 17.99 20.74 -6.82
C ILE A 572 17.04 21.62 -7.64
N TYR A 573 17.60 22.54 -8.40
CA TYR A 573 16.90 23.66 -9.03
C TYR A 573 15.58 23.24 -9.70
N GLY A 574 14.47 23.86 -9.25
CA GLY A 574 13.13 23.60 -9.79
C GLY A 574 12.46 22.31 -9.36
N SER A 575 13.00 21.60 -8.37
CA SER A 575 12.41 20.40 -7.76
C SER A 575 12.17 20.59 -6.25
N ASP A 576 11.49 19.64 -5.64
CA ASP A 576 11.32 19.51 -4.19
C ASP A 576 12.37 18.56 -3.56
N ILE A 577 13.48 18.32 -4.26
CA ILE A 577 14.53 17.37 -3.89
C ILE A 577 15.74 18.12 -3.37
N HIS A 578 16.29 17.68 -2.23
CA HIS A 578 17.48 18.26 -1.60
C HIS A 578 18.71 17.36 -1.81
N ARG A 579 19.88 17.95 -1.92
CA ARG A 579 21.13 17.21 -1.76
C ARG A 579 21.36 16.90 -0.29
N SER A 580 22.03 15.78 -0.01
CA SER A 580 22.33 15.36 1.35
C SER A 580 23.75 14.82 1.44
N CYS A 581 24.55 15.39 2.35
CA CYS A 581 25.87 14.87 2.69
C CYS A 581 25.83 13.69 3.68
N ILE A 582 24.64 13.17 3.98
CA ILE A 582 24.50 11.97 4.81
C ILE A 582 25.04 10.76 4.05
N MET A 583 25.88 9.97 4.72
CA MET A 583 26.53 8.79 4.16
C MET A 583 25.49 7.84 3.53
N TYR A 584 25.79 7.43 2.32
CA TYR A 584 25.04 6.41 1.60
C TYR A 584 26.01 5.28 1.17
N ASP A 585 25.72 4.07 1.61
CA ASP A 585 26.55 2.89 1.38
C ASP A 585 25.77 1.85 0.57
N PHE A 586 26.18 1.62 -0.67
CA PHE A 586 25.62 0.57 -1.51
C PHE A 586 26.58 0.17 -2.63
N ASN A 587 26.86 -1.12 -2.71
CA ASN A 587 27.59 -1.73 -3.81
C ASN A 587 26.59 -2.36 -4.81
N VAL A 588 26.49 -1.79 -5.99
CA VAL A 588 25.56 -2.24 -7.05
C VAL A 588 25.93 -3.62 -7.61
N VAL A 589 27.21 -4.00 -7.58
CA VAL A 589 27.68 -5.28 -8.14
C VAL A 589 27.27 -6.44 -7.26
N ASP A 590 27.51 -6.30 -5.95
CA ASP A 590 27.26 -7.37 -4.97
C ASP A 590 25.88 -7.23 -4.29
N LEU A 591 25.16 -6.16 -4.57
CA LEU A 591 23.88 -5.78 -3.93
C LEU A 591 23.97 -5.76 -2.39
N THR A 592 25.06 -5.22 -1.87
CA THR A 592 25.36 -5.12 -0.45
C THR A 592 25.51 -3.67 -0.01
N GLY A 593 25.32 -3.39 1.27
CA GLY A 593 25.48 -2.06 1.85
C GLY A 593 24.39 -1.70 2.84
N ALA A 594 24.60 -0.62 3.58
CA ALA A 594 23.72 -0.18 4.66
C ALA A 594 22.64 0.82 4.21
N GLY A 595 22.68 1.28 2.94
CA GLY A 595 21.80 2.36 2.46
C GLY A 595 22.13 3.70 3.15
N LEU A 596 21.14 4.58 3.29
CA LEU A 596 21.30 5.87 3.98
C LEU A 596 21.36 5.66 5.50
N VAL A 597 22.50 6.06 6.12
CA VAL A 597 22.77 5.89 7.56
C VAL A 597 22.51 7.19 8.31
N LEU A 598 21.50 7.19 9.19
CA LEU A 598 21.18 8.35 10.05
C LEU A 598 21.63 8.08 11.49
N GLY A 599 22.50 8.94 12.06
CA GLY A 599 22.80 8.91 13.49
C GLY A 599 24.29 8.97 13.87
N GLU A 600 24.62 8.69 15.14
CA GLU A 600 25.97 8.78 15.73
C GLU A 600 27.03 7.92 15.02
N TYR A 601 26.62 7.04 14.14
CA TYR A 601 27.48 6.21 13.31
C TYR A 601 28.35 6.98 12.31
N GLU A 602 27.92 8.22 11.96
CA GLU A 602 28.59 9.06 10.97
C GLU A 602 29.86 9.72 11.50
N ARG A 603 30.04 9.82 12.83
CA ARG A 603 31.19 10.49 13.43
C ARG A 603 32.42 9.59 13.59
N ASP A 604 32.24 8.28 13.67
CA ASP A 604 33.35 7.34 13.91
C ASP A 604 34.05 6.83 12.64
N ILE A 605 33.51 7.14 11.44
CA ILE A 605 34.08 6.73 10.15
C ILE A 605 34.99 7.81 9.55
N PHE A 606 34.97 9.02 10.06
CA PHE A 606 35.78 10.16 9.60
C PHE A 606 36.99 10.49 10.49
N VAL A 607 37.55 9.52 11.25
CA VAL A 607 38.82 9.66 11.95
C VAL A 607 39.84 8.66 11.42
#